data_2e259abaa804e82d5db2bec9776c74ed
#
_entry.id   2e259abaa804e82d5db2bec9776c74ed
#
_cell.length_a   1.000
_cell.length_b   1.000
_cell.length_c   1.000
_cell.angle_alpha   90.00
_cell.angle_beta   90.00
_cell.angle_gamma   90.00
#
_symmetry.space_group_name_H-M   'P 1'
#
loop_
_entity.id
_entity.type
_entity.pdbx_description
1 polymer ?
#
loop_
_entity_poly.entity_id
_entity_poly.type
_entity_poly.pdbx_seq_one_letter_code
_entity_poly.pdbx_strand_id
1 'polypeptide(L)'
;MNPENTNISLVAALRLRFPAEAELTDHWLRERGWDPTDDGIAFTWVEAFADRTTEAIKRRDAEAIQGQTSFIAAAYRAEPDALRTIVDVSYAENRMWDASTADKKWAWNYIAGEIRQFFTDIWGDPTID
;
A
#
# COMPACT_ATOMS: atom_id res chain seq x y z
N MET A 1 14.16 -15.74 -7.87
CA MET A 1 12.70 -15.81 -8.00
C MET A 1 12.22 -14.78 -9.00
N ASN A 2 11.25 -15.14 -9.82
CA ASN A 2 10.66 -14.21 -10.79
C ASN A 2 9.91 -13.08 -10.05
N PRO A 3 10.22 -11.79 -10.29
CA PRO A 3 9.51 -10.69 -9.65
C PRO A 3 7.99 -10.72 -9.84
N GLU A 4 7.52 -11.17 -10.99
CA GLU A 4 6.07 -11.31 -11.25
C GLU A 4 5.41 -12.26 -10.25
N ASN A 5 6.04 -13.44 -10.02
CA ASN A 5 5.52 -14.41 -9.04
C ASN A 5 5.57 -13.85 -7.62
N THR A 6 6.58 -13.05 -7.29
CA THR A 6 6.71 -12.42 -5.98
C THR A 6 5.63 -11.37 -5.77
N ASN A 7 5.29 -10.61 -6.82
CA ASN A 7 4.19 -9.63 -6.77
C ASN A 7 2.85 -10.31 -6.53
N ILE A 8 2.60 -11.44 -7.22
CA ILE A 8 1.40 -12.26 -7.03
C ILE A 8 1.33 -12.78 -5.58
N SER A 9 2.47 -13.23 -5.05
CA SER A 9 2.57 -13.72 -3.67
C SER A 9 2.28 -12.61 -2.66
N LEU A 10 2.72 -11.38 -2.93
CA LEU A 10 2.40 -10.24 -2.06
C LEU A 10 0.89 -10.01 -1.99
N VAL A 11 0.21 -10.02 -3.14
CA VAL A 11 -1.26 -9.88 -3.17
C VAL A 11 -1.92 -10.98 -2.35
N ALA A 12 -1.51 -12.23 -2.55
CA ALA A 12 -2.06 -13.36 -1.80
C ALA A 12 -1.84 -13.21 -0.29
N ALA A 13 -0.67 -12.73 0.12
CA ALA A 13 -0.35 -12.52 1.54
C ALA A 13 -1.20 -11.39 2.13
N LEU A 14 -1.42 -10.31 1.39
CA LEU A 14 -2.29 -9.20 1.82
C LEU A 14 -3.73 -9.67 1.98
N ARG A 15 -4.23 -10.53 1.07
CA ARG A 15 -5.56 -11.10 1.17
C ARG A 15 -5.75 -11.91 2.45
N LEU A 16 -4.74 -12.69 2.82
CA LEU A 16 -4.79 -13.51 4.03
C LEU A 16 -4.71 -12.67 5.30
N ARG A 17 -3.86 -11.66 5.30
CA ARG A 17 -3.62 -10.83 6.49
C ARG A 17 -4.69 -9.78 6.72
N PHE A 18 -5.24 -9.22 5.65
CA PHE A 18 -6.23 -8.14 5.69
C PHE A 18 -7.46 -8.49 4.85
N PRO A 19 -8.24 -9.52 5.27
CA PRO A 19 -9.34 -10.01 4.43
C PRO A 19 -10.44 -8.98 4.19
N ALA A 20 -10.77 -8.15 5.17
CA ALA A 20 -11.80 -7.12 5.00
C ALA A 20 -11.37 -6.04 4.01
N GLU A 21 -10.13 -5.58 4.13
CA GLU A 21 -9.55 -4.57 3.21
C GLU A 21 -9.39 -5.15 1.81
N ALA A 22 -9.03 -6.43 1.70
CA ALA A 22 -8.93 -7.13 0.42
C ALA A 22 -10.29 -7.22 -0.27
N GLU A 23 -11.34 -7.50 0.47
CA GLU A 23 -12.70 -7.54 -0.09
C GLU A 23 -13.12 -6.19 -0.64
N LEU A 24 -12.84 -5.11 0.07
CA LEU A 24 -13.11 -3.74 -0.39
C LEU A 24 -12.30 -3.43 -1.65
N THR A 25 -11.05 -3.86 -1.71
CA THR A 25 -10.18 -3.69 -2.88
C THR A 25 -10.75 -4.42 -4.09
N ASP A 26 -11.16 -5.67 -3.90
CA ASP A 26 -11.75 -6.48 -4.98
C ASP A 26 -13.04 -5.84 -5.49
N HIS A 27 -13.89 -5.35 -4.60
CA HIS A 27 -15.15 -4.71 -4.95
C HIS A 27 -14.90 -3.45 -5.80
N TRP A 28 -13.96 -2.62 -5.38
CA TRP A 28 -13.56 -1.41 -6.10
C TRP A 28 -13.11 -1.73 -7.52
N LEU A 29 -12.31 -2.79 -7.67
CA LEU A 29 -11.81 -3.22 -8.98
C LEU A 29 -12.94 -3.75 -9.88
N ARG A 30 -13.84 -4.57 -9.33
CA ARG A 30 -14.96 -5.12 -10.08
C ARG A 30 -15.89 -4.03 -10.61
N GLU A 31 -16.14 -3.00 -9.81
CA GLU A 31 -16.97 -1.87 -10.23
C GLU A 31 -16.38 -1.15 -11.45
N ARG A 32 -15.08 -1.28 -11.68
CA ARG A 32 -14.38 -0.63 -12.78
C ARG A 32 -14.07 -1.58 -13.94
N GLY A 33 -14.63 -2.79 -13.89
CA GLY A 33 -14.48 -3.78 -14.96
C GLY A 33 -13.23 -4.63 -14.88
N TRP A 34 -12.48 -4.57 -13.76
CA TRP A 34 -11.31 -5.41 -13.57
C TRP A 34 -11.69 -6.75 -12.94
N ASP A 35 -10.93 -7.80 -13.27
CA ASP A 35 -11.02 -9.10 -12.58
C ASP A 35 -9.93 -9.15 -11.51
N PRO A 36 -10.29 -9.06 -10.22
CA PRO A 36 -9.30 -9.05 -9.15
C PRO A 36 -8.59 -10.38 -8.93
N THR A 37 -9.04 -11.45 -9.60
CA THR A 37 -8.40 -12.78 -9.51
C THR A 37 -7.41 -13.04 -10.65
N ASP A 38 -7.29 -12.13 -11.60
CA ASP A 38 -6.34 -12.26 -12.71
C ASP A 38 -4.91 -12.10 -12.18
N ASP A 39 -4.01 -13.04 -12.53
CA ASP A 39 -2.62 -13.00 -12.09
C ASP A 39 -1.88 -11.75 -12.58
N GLY A 40 -2.30 -11.16 -13.70
CA GLY A 40 -1.71 -9.94 -14.24
C GLY A 40 -2.13 -8.66 -13.54
N ILE A 41 -3.01 -8.74 -12.52
CA ILE A 41 -3.58 -7.56 -11.86
C ILE A 41 -2.74 -7.03 -10.69
N ALA A 42 -1.62 -7.71 -10.35
CA ALA A 42 -0.91 -7.42 -9.08
C ALA A 42 -0.61 -5.94 -8.85
N PHE A 43 -0.06 -5.23 -9.84
CA PHE A 43 0.25 -3.80 -9.71
C PHE A 43 -1.02 -2.98 -9.46
N THR A 44 -2.05 -3.20 -10.25
CA THR A 44 -3.33 -2.49 -10.12
C THR A 44 -4.01 -2.83 -8.79
N TRP A 45 -3.90 -4.08 -8.35
CA TRP A 45 -4.48 -4.52 -7.08
C TRP A 45 -3.82 -3.82 -5.89
N VAL A 46 -2.48 -3.76 -5.88
CA VAL A 46 -1.73 -3.08 -4.80
C VAL A 46 -2.00 -1.58 -4.81
N GLU A 47 -2.11 -0.97 -6.00
CA GLU A 47 -2.51 0.43 -6.14
C GLU A 47 -3.89 0.67 -5.51
N ALA A 48 -4.86 -0.20 -5.80
CA ALA A 48 -6.19 -0.11 -5.20
C ALA A 48 -6.16 -0.37 -3.70
N PHE A 49 -5.30 -1.29 -3.23
CA PHE A 49 -5.13 -1.54 -1.80
C PHE A 49 -4.56 -0.31 -1.08
N ALA A 50 -3.72 0.47 -1.74
CA ALA A 50 -3.17 1.71 -1.16
C ALA A 50 -4.28 2.66 -0.71
N ASP A 51 -5.43 2.64 -1.37
CA ASP A 51 -6.59 3.44 -0.95
C ASP A 51 -7.09 3.01 0.43
N ARG A 52 -6.91 1.75 0.82
CA ARG A 52 -7.29 1.30 2.17
C ARG A 52 -6.43 1.95 3.23
N THR A 53 -5.13 2.11 2.93
CA THR A 53 -4.22 2.84 3.83
C THR A 53 -4.59 4.32 3.86
N THR A 54 -4.88 4.93 2.71
CA THR A 54 -5.31 6.33 2.62
C THR A 54 -6.58 6.57 3.43
N GLU A 55 -7.57 5.70 3.30
CA GLU A 55 -8.81 5.81 4.07
C GLU A 55 -8.56 5.67 5.57
N ALA A 56 -7.65 4.78 5.97
CA ALA A 56 -7.25 4.64 7.37
C ALA A 56 -6.60 5.94 7.89
N ILE A 57 -5.80 6.60 7.07
CA ILE A 57 -5.19 7.89 7.41
C ILE A 57 -6.28 8.95 7.61
N LYS A 58 -7.24 9.02 6.70
CA LYS A 58 -8.31 10.02 6.74
C LYS A 58 -9.21 9.85 7.97
N ARG A 59 -9.48 8.61 8.39
CA ARG A 59 -10.26 8.34 9.60
C ARG A 59 -9.40 8.24 10.86
N ARG A 60 -8.11 8.45 10.74
CA ARG A 60 -7.13 8.42 11.84
C ARG A 60 -7.11 7.10 12.61
N ASP A 61 -7.10 6.00 11.87
CA ASP A 61 -6.98 4.66 12.41
C ASP A 61 -5.51 4.25 12.47
N ALA A 62 -4.85 4.57 13.57
CA ALA A 62 -3.41 4.33 13.75
C ALA A 62 -3.06 2.84 13.64
N GLU A 63 -3.88 1.97 14.20
CA GLU A 63 -3.63 0.53 14.19
C GLU A 63 -3.66 -0.02 12.76
N ALA A 64 -4.64 0.41 11.96
CA ALA A 64 -4.73 -0.01 10.56
C ALA A 64 -3.53 0.49 9.73
N ILE A 65 -3.15 1.75 9.92
CA ILE A 65 -2.01 2.35 9.22
C ILE A 65 -0.74 1.56 9.54
N GLN A 66 -0.47 1.38 10.82
CA GLN A 66 0.74 0.69 11.28
C GLN A 66 0.76 -0.76 10.82
N GLY A 67 -0.37 -1.47 10.92
CA GLY A 67 -0.47 -2.86 10.49
C GLY A 67 -0.22 -3.03 9.00
N GLN A 68 -0.88 -2.23 8.16
CA GLN A 68 -0.76 -2.33 6.71
C GLN A 68 0.65 -1.95 6.24
N THR A 69 1.16 -0.81 6.68
CA THR A 69 2.48 -0.35 6.23
C THR A 69 3.61 -1.22 6.74
N SER A 70 3.52 -1.72 7.97
CA SER A 70 4.55 -2.61 8.52
C SER A 70 4.58 -3.97 7.82
N PHE A 71 3.41 -4.49 7.45
CA PHE A 71 3.33 -5.74 6.71
C PHE A 71 4.01 -5.62 5.35
N ILE A 72 3.69 -4.56 4.61
CA ILE A 72 4.27 -4.33 3.28
C ILE A 72 5.77 -4.05 3.39
N ALA A 73 6.20 -3.28 4.39
CA ALA A 73 7.61 -3.02 4.63
C ALA A 73 8.38 -4.30 4.94
N ALA A 74 7.81 -5.20 5.73
CA ALA A 74 8.44 -6.49 6.05
C ALA A 74 8.57 -7.37 4.80
N ALA A 75 7.55 -7.40 3.94
CA ALA A 75 7.62 -8.13 2.67
C ALA A 75 8.71 -7.55 1.78
N TYR A 76 8.80 -6.23 1.69
CA TYR A 76 9.83 -5.55 0.92
C TYR A 76 11.24 -5.90 1.44
N ARG A 77 11.46 -5.88 2.76
CA ARG A 77 12.76 -6.23 3.34
C ARG A 77 13.18 -7.67 3.02
N ALA A 78 12.21 -8.58 2.92
CA ALA A 78 12.48 -9.97 2.58
C ALA A 78 12.89 -10.17 1.12
N GLU A 79 12.31 -9.38 0.21
CA GLU A 79 12.52 -9.50 -1.24
C GLU A 79 12.65 -8.12 -1.88
N PRO A 80 13.69 -7.33 -1.49
CA PRO A 80 13.75 -5.92 -1.91
C PRO A 80 13.85 -5.73 -3.43
N ASP A 81 14.66 -6.54 -4.11
CA ASP A 81 14.83 -6.40 -5.56
C ASP A 81 13.56 -6.76 -6.32
N ALA A 82 12.87 -7.81 -5.87
CA ALA A 82 11.66 -8.29 -6.54
C ALA A 82 10.45 -7.38 -6.30
N LEU A 83 10.35 -6.76 -5.12
CA LEU A 83 9.18 -5.97 -4.73
C LEU A 83 9.36 -4.46 -4.85
N ARG A 84 10.56 -3.99 -5.22
CA ARG A 84 10.84 -2.55 -5.25
C ARG A 84 9.82 -1.76 -6.07
N THR A 85 9.55 -2.19 -7.29
CA THR A 85 8.67 -1.45 -8.19
C THR A 85 7.24 -1.43 -7.67
N ILE A 86 6.70 -2.56 -7.25
CA ILE A 86 5.31 -2.62 -6.80
C ILE A 86 5.11 -1.85 -5.49
N VAL A 87 6.08 -1.89 -4.59
CA VAL A 87 5.98 -1.15 -3.33
C VAL A 87 6.17 0.36 -3.57
N ASP A 88 7.13 0.74 -4.39
CA ASP A 88 7.40 2.15 -4.70
C ASP A 88 6.27 2.76 -5.55
N VAL A 89 6.00 2.20 -6.72
CA VAL A 89 5.10 2.80 -7.70
C VAL A 89 3.63 2.54 -7.37
N SER A 90 3.29 1.29 -7.06
CA SER A 90 1.87 0.94 -6.86
C SER A 90 1.37 1.28 -5.46
N TYR A 91 2.20 1.14 -4.43
CA TYR A 91 1.76 1.37 -3.07
C TYR A 91 2.13 2.76 -2.56
N ALA A 92 3.43 3.05 -2.41
CA ALA A 92 3.89 4.28 -1.76
C ALA A 92 3.54 5.55 -2.54
N GLU A 93 3.62 5.50 -3.88
CA GLU A 93 3.31 6.65 -4.73
C GLU A 93 1.84 7.05 -4.64
N ASN A 94 0.94 6.08 -4.47
CA ASN A 94 -0.50 6.33 -4.45
C ASN A 94 -1.06 6.53 -3.04
N ARG A 95 -0.26 6.30 -2.02
CA ARG A 95 -0.68 6.43 -0.63
C ARG A 95 -0.80 7.90 -0.23
N MET A 96 -1.79 8.21 0.58
CA MET A 96 -2.05 9.55 1.09
C MET A 96 -2.42 10.60 0.03
N TRP A 97 -2.70 10.17 -1.21
CA TRP A 97 -2.93 11.06 -2.33
C TRP A 97 -3.91 12.19 -2.03
N ASP A 98 -5.08 11.87 -1.48
CA ASP A 98 -6.14 12.84 -1.21
C ASP A 98 -6.33 13.16 0.28
N ALA A 99 -5.40 12.76 1.13
CA ALA A 99 -5.45 13.10 2.55
C ALA A 99 -4.98 14.54 2.77
N SER A 100 -5.55 15.21 3.77
CA SER A 100 -5.14 16.58 4.12
C SER A 100 -3.71 16.60 4.65
N THR A 101 -3.08 17.78 4.61
CA THR A 101 -1.75 17.97 5.19
C THR A 101 -1.74 17.62 6.68
N ALA A 102 -2.79 18.00 7.42
CA ALA A 102 -2.90 17.67 8.84
C ALA A 102 -2.97 16.16 9.06
N ASP A 103 -3.75 15.45 8.25
CA ASP A 103 -3.86 13.99 8.34
C ASP A 103 -2.53 13.32 8.01
N LYS A 104 -1.82 13.80 6.98
CA LYS A 104 -0.51 13.26 6.60
C LYS A 104 0.51 13.41 7.72
N LYS A 105 0.58 14.60 8.33
CA LYS A 105 1.49 14.85 9.45
C LYS A 105 1.18 13.96 10.64
N TRP A 106 -0.09 13.82 10.97
CA TRP A 106 -0.51 12.94 12.06
C TRP A 106 -0.14 11.47 11.78
N ALA A 107 -0.42 10.99 10.58
CA ALA A 107 -0.20 9.60 10.21
C ALA A 107 1.28 9.21 10.13
N TRP A 108 2.15 10.20 9.90
CA TRP A 108 3.56 9.94 9.60
C TRP A 108 4.24 9.05 10.63
N ASN A 109 3.91 9.22 11.90
CA ASN A 109 4.50 8.45 12.99
C ASN A 109 4.06 6.97 13.00
N TYR A 110 2.99 6.64 12.31
CA TYR A 110 2.43 5.28 12.27
C TYR A 110 2.81 4.53 11.00
N ILE A 111 3.49 5.18 10.07
CA ILE A 111 3.89 4.60 8.80
C ILE A 111 5.29 3.98 8.97
N ALA A 112 5.46 2.73 8.48
CA ALA A 112 6.75 2.06 8.56
C ALA A 112 7.85 2.85 7.86
N GLY A 113 9.08 2.80 8.41
CA GLY A 113 10.21 3.61 7.94
C GLY A 113 10.53 3.45 6.46
N GLU A 114 10.52 2.22 5.94
CA GLU A 114 10.80 1.96 4.53
C GLU A 114 9.74 2.61 3.63
N ILE A 115 8.47 2.59 4.06
CA ILE A 115 7.39 3.20 3.30
C ILE A 115 7.48 4.72 3.37
N ARG A 116 7.86 5.28 4.53
CA ARG A 116 8.12 6.73 4.64
C ARG A 116 9.22 7.17 3.69
N GLN A 117 10.27 6.37 3.55
CA GLN A 117 11.40 6.70 2.67
C GLN A 117 10.95 6.75 1.20
N PHE A 118 10.16 5.78 0.75
CA PHE A 118 9.62 5.80 -0.61
C PHE A 118 8.78 7.06 -0.86
N PHE A 119 7.93 7.41 0.10
CA PHE A 119 7.10 8.62 -0.02
C PHE A 119 7.96 9.88 -0.06
N THR A 120 8.95 9.99 0.83
CA THR A 120 9.84 11.16 0.92
C THR A 120 10.63 11.36 -0.38
N ASP A 121 11.06 10.28 -1.03
CA ASP A 121 11.83 10.36 -2.27
C ASP A 121 11.01 10.96 -3.42
N ILE A 122 9.68 10.83 -3.38
CA ILE A 122 8.78 11.33 -4.44
C ILE A 122 8.20 12.70 -4.08
N TRP A 123 7.71 12.84 -2.84
CA TRP A 123 6.87 13.98 -2.43
C TRP A 123 7.52 14.90 -1.39
N GLY A 124 8.67 14.48 -0.84
CA GLY A 124 9.26 15.17 0.30
C GLY A 124 8.62 14.75 1.63
N ASP A 125 9.21 15.21 2.73
CA ASP A 125 8.74 14.89 4.09
C ASP A 125 7.53 15.77 4.43
N PRO A 126 6.34 15.19 4.68
CA PRO A 126 5.13 15.97 4.94
C PRO A 126 5.16 16.72 6.29
N THR A 127 6.12 16.41 7.18
CA THR A 127 6.27 17.10 8.46
C THR A 127 7.11 18.38 8.35
N ILE A 128 7.73 18.58 7.21
CA ILE A 128 8.54 19.77 6.92
C ILE A 128 7.73 20.73 6.06
N ASP A 129 7.61 21.97 6.49
CA ASP A 129 6.86 23.00 5.77
C ASP A 129 7.68 23.60 4.62
#